data_326d3a665cde7bdfc12c15d36ef83f86
#
_entry.id   326d3a665cde7bdfc12c15d36ef83f86
#
_cell.length_a   1.000
_cell.length_b   1.000
_cell.length_c   1.000
_cell.angle_alpha   90.00
_cell.angle_beta   90.00
_cell.angle_gamma   90.00
#
_symmetry.space_group_name_H-M   'P 1'
#
loop_
_entity.id
_entity.type
_entity.pdbx_description
1 polymer ?
#
loop_
_entity_poly.entity_id
_entity_poly.type
_entity_poly.pdbx_seq_one_letter_code
_entity_poly.pdbx_strand_id
1 'polypeptide(L)'
;MPTYRSASGSSAEDLFIELFSDTFGAEKAGYLYSQYPFSDIYQNSRFADFLIENGGRKVAIEIDDEASHNPKLISRNKFYDDLLKQNSMIYLGWDVYRWAVRQMQQQPETVKDELRVFLGQHPSFKEIEDYLPTQRGKSLDGSKLELKEHQKQALAVLEEMRCNFETIALLYHATGTGKTVTAVMDAKRFGKRTLFLAHTVELVDQATKTFRELWPRATVGRYVESMKQGNAFAVCGSIQSVALNLERFKPDDFSYIIVDEAHHASADTYQKVLSYFTPEFTLGLTATPERADDKNILDIFKNTAHKLDIQTAVEIGELVPVRCIRIHTNIDLTKVRFNSVQYNIRDLESKIYVPERNQLIVDTWLQYVKDKRTVIFCASVKHAQEIAGRLHDAGVAAEAVSGEVKASDRR
;
A
#
# COMPACT_ATOMS: atom_id res chain seq x y z
N MET A 1 -15.74 -7.75 22.15
CA MET A 1 -16.12 -7.87 20.74
C MET A 1 -15.49 -6.71 19.99
N PRO A 2 -14.84 -6.89 18.84
CA PRO A 2 -14.28 -5.77 18.13
C PRO A 2 -15.43 -4.90 17.63
N THR A 3 -15.52 -3.68 18.15
CA THR A 3 -16.38 -2.64 17.61
C THR A 3 -15.71 -2.10 16.37
N TYR A 4 -16.15 -2.53 15.21
CA TYR A 4 -15.71 -1.94 13.95
C TYR A 4 -16.22 -0.48 13.90
N ARG A 5 -15.32 0.45 13.62
CA ARG A 5 -15.65 1.87 13.41
C ARG A 5 -15.41 2.23 11.96
N SER A 6 -16.16 3.21 11.46
CA SER A 6 -15.97 3.69 10.10
C SER A 6 -14.57 4.29 9.89
N ALA A 7 -14.04 4.16 8.69
CA ALA A 7 -12.74 4.74 8.34
C ALA A 7 -12.77 6.27 8.29
N SER A 8 -13.93 6.88 7.99
CA SER A 8 -14.13 8.32 7.96
C SER A 8 -14.29 8.94 9.36
N GLY A 9 -14.60 8.13 10.38
CA GLY A 9 -15.03 8.59 11.70
C GLY A 9 -16.42 9.20 11.70
N SER A 10 -17.23 8.95 10.66
CA SER A 10 -18.61 9.41 10.54
C SER A 10 -19.51 8.60 11.46
N SER A 11 -20.28 9.31 12.32
CA SER A 11 -21.28 8.66 13.17
C SER A 11 -22.40 7.98 12.37
N ALA A 12 -22.66 8.44 11.14
CA ALA A 12 -23.63 7.85 10.23
C ALA A 12 -23.15 6.49 9.69
N GLU A 13 -21.89 6.42 9.32
CA GLU A 13 -21.26 5.17 8.88
C GLU A 13 -21.13 4.17 10.05
N ASP A 14 -20.79 4.65 11.26
CA ASP A 14 -20.74 3.82 12.46
C ASP A 14 -22.12 3.21 12.79
N LEU A 15 -23.20 4.00 12.65
CA LEU A 15 -24.57 3.51 12.81
C LEU A 15 -24.92 2.43 11.77
N PHE A 16 -24.49 2.61 10.51
CA PHE A 16 -24.69 1.58 9.48
C PHE A 16 -23.96 0.28 9.82
N ILE A 17 -22.71 0.36 10.27
CA ILE A 17 -21.92 -0.82 10.71
C ILE A 17 -22.64 -1.55 11.86
N GLU A 18 -23.22 -0.81 12.80
CA GLU A 18 -23.98 -1.38 13.90
C GLU A 18 -25.21 -2.15 13.41
N LEU A 19 -26.04 -1.51 12.55
CA LEU A 19 -27.21 -2.16 11.97
C LEU A 19 -26.87 -3.37 11.10
N PHE A 20 -25.78 -3.27 10.35
CA PHE A 20 -25.26 -4.38 9.54
C PHE A 20 -24.78 -5.53 10.43
N SER A 21 -24.06 -5.22 11.51
CA SER A 21 -23.57 -6.21 12.47
C SER A 21 -24.70 -6.90 13.23
N ASP A 22 -25.73 -6.14 13.59
CA ASP A 22 -26.94 -6.68 14.22
C ASP A 22 -27.73 -7.61 13.27
N THR A 23 -27.67 -7.33 11.97
CA THR A 23 -28.43 -8.07 10.96
C THR A 23 -27.74 -9.38 10.57
N PHE A 24 -26.42 -9.35 10.38
CA PHE A 24 -25.65 -10.44 9.79
C PHE A 24 -24.59 -11.05 10.73
N GLY A 25 -24.32 -10.43 11.87
CA GLY A 25 -23.23 -10.80 12.76
C GLY A 25 -22.04 -9.85 12.69
N ALA A 26 -21.43 -9.57 13.84
CA ALA A 26 -20.33 -8.60 13.95
C ALA A 26 -19.08 -9.00 13.14
N GLU A 27 -18.86 -10.31 12.95
CA GLU A 27 -17.76 -10.84 12.13
C GLU A 27 -17.91 -10.50 10.66
N LYS A 28 -19.14 -10.37 10.17
CA LYS A 28 -19.42 -10.03 8.75
C LYS A 28 -19.22 -8.56 8.44
N ALA A 29 -19.21 -7.68 9.44
CA ALA A 29 -18.84 -6.28 9.24
C ALA A 29 -17.40 -6.12 8.71
N GLY A 30 -16.54 -7.12 8.89
CA GLY A 30 -15.21 -7.17 8.28
C GLY A 30 -15.21 -7.22 6.75
N TYR A 31 -16.33 -7.56 6.11
CA TYR A 31 -16.46 -7.54 4.64
C TYR A 31 -16.81 -6.16 4.07
N LEU A 32 -17.17 -5.21 4.92
CA LEU A 32 -17.43 -3.84 4.51
C LEU A 32 -16.12 -3.08 4.32
N TYR A 33 -15.79 -2.76 3.07
CA TYR A 33 -14.70 -1.83 2.75
C TYR A 33 -15.21 -0.40 2.92
N SER A 34 -14.87 0.25 4.02
CA SER A 34 -15.20 1.65 4.24
C SER A 34 -14.34 2.56 3.37
N GLN A 35 -14.94 3.61 2.78
CA GLN A 35 -14.29 4.61 1.95
C GLN A 35 -13.49 3.98 0.78
N TYR A 36 -14.20 3.17 -0.03
CA TYR A 36 -13.58 2.48 -1.15
C TYR A 36 -13.28 3.43 -2.31
N PRO A 37 -12.02 3.57 -2.75
CA PRO A 37 -11.65 4.50 -3.81
C PRO A 37 -12.01 3.97 -5.19
N PHE A 38 -12.49 4.86 -6.05
CA PHE A 38 -12.66 4.60 -7.47
C PHE A 38 -12.46 5.88 -8.28
N SER A 39 -12.41 5.78 -9.60
CA SER A 39 -12.37 6.93 -10.50
C SER A 39 -13.69 7.07 -11.22
N ASP A 40 -14.23 8.29 -11.28
CA ASP A 40 -15.39 8.59 -12.12
C ASP A 40 -15.02 8.56 -13.63
N ILE A 41 -15.99 8.75 -14.49
CA ILE A 41 -15.78 8.75 -15.95
C ILE A 41 -14.83 9.85 -16.44
N TYR A 42 -14.57 10.88 -15.62
CA TYR A 42 -13.62 11.96 -15.89
C TYR A 42 -12.27 11.75 -15.19
N GLN A 43 -12.03 10.55 -14.64
CA GLN A 43 -10.80 10.18 -13.91
C GLN A 43 -10.61 10.94 -12.58
N ASN A 44 -11.65 11.59 -12.04
CA ASN A 44 -11.56 12.18 -10.72
C ASN A 44 -11.65 11.08 -9.64
N SER A 45 -10.86 11.23 -8.58
CA SER A 45 -10.90 10.31 -7.44
C SER A 45 -12.21 10.47 -6.66
N ARG A 46 -12.89 9.36 -6.42
CA ARG A 46 -14.15 9.23 -5.68
C ARG A 46 -14.03 8.14 -4.62
N PHE A 47 -14.95 8.17 -3.66
CA PHE A 47 -15.03 7.14 -2.62
C PHE A 47 -16.46 6.69 -2.47
N ALA A 48 -16.69 5.37 -2.43
CA ALA A 48 -17.94 4.80 -1.95
C ALA A 48 -17.85 4.66 -0.42
N ASP A 49 -18.93 4.96 0.31
CA ASP A 49 -18.91 4.89 1.78
C ASP A 49 -18.57 3.49 2.24
N PHE A 50 -19.20 2.48 1.65
CA PHE A 50 -18.82 1.08 1.80
C PHE A 50 -18.86 0.34 0.48
N LEU A 51 -18.03 -0.69 0.37
CA LEU A 51 -18.07 -1.65 -0.72
C LEU A 51 -18.03 -3.08 -0.17
N ILE A 52 -18.81 -3.97 -0.77
CA ILE A 52 -18.66 -5.42 -0.65
C ILE A 52 -18.17 -5.94 -1.99
N GLU A 53 -17.08 -6.69 -2.01
CA GLU A 53 -16.50 -7.27 -3.23
C GLU A 53 -16.38 -8.77 -3.09
N ASN A 54 -16.90 -9.52 -4.07
CA ASN A 54 -16.72 -10.95 -4.17
C ASN A 54 -16.71 -11.41 -5.63
N GLY A 55 -15.71 -12.20 -6.02
CA GLY A 55 -15.65 -12.85 -7.33
C GLY A 55 -15.73 -11.91 -8.54
N GLY A 56 -15.28 -10.65 -8.39
CA GLY A 56 -15.34 -9.63 -9.44
C GLY A 56 -16.64 -8.83 -9.46
N ARG A 57 -17.64 -9.18 -8.65
CA ARG A 57 -18.86 -8.38 -8.44
C ARG A 57 -18.67 -7.42 -7.28
N LYS A 58 -19.18 -6.21 -7.42
CA LYS A 58 -19.06 -5.14 -6.43
C LYS A 58 -20.43 -4.57 -6.08
N VAL A 59 -20.68 -4.44 -4.79
CA VAL A 59 -21.86 -3.79 -4.25
C VAL A 59 -21.40 -2.57 -3.47
N ALA A 60 -21.71 -1.39 -3.98
CA ALA A 60 -21.49 -0.13 -3.30
C ALA A 60 -22.66 0.22 -2.39
N ILE A 61 -22.37 0.74 -1.22
CA ILE A 61 -23.34 1.19 -0.25
C ILE A 61 -23.02 2.65 0.06
N GLU A 62 -24.01 3.51 -0.07
CA GLU A 62 -23.92 4.94 0.18
C GLU A 62 -24.84 5.32 1.36
N ILE A 63 -24.33 6.14 2.26
CA ILE A 63 -25.04 6.61 3.44
C ILE A 63 -25.34 8.10 3.27
N ASP A 64 -26.62 8.40 3.03
CA ASP A 64 -27.08 9.74 2.72
C ASP A 64 -27.53 10.50 3.97
N ASP A 65 -26.86 11.59 4.28
CA ASP A 65 -27.39 12.59 5.21
C ASP A 65 -28.38 13.50 4.48
N GLU A 66 -29.61 13.61 4.97
CA GLU A 66 -30.66 14.44 4.38
C GLU A 66 -30.21 15.92 4.26
N ALA A 67 -29.39 16.41 5.18
CA ALA A 67 -28.89 17.78 5.10
C ALA A 67 -27.93 17.98 3.93
N SER A 68 -27.19 16.92 3.55
CA SER A 68 -26.18 16.98 2.50
C SER A 68 -26.67 16.48 1.14
N HIS A 69 -27.86 15.84 1.06
CA HIS A 69 -28.43 15.25 -0.18
C HIS A 69 -29.85 15.75 -0.51
N ASN A 70 -30.46 16.64 0.29
CA ASN A 70 -31.76 17.19 -0.01
C ASN A 70 -31.68 18.20 -1.17
N PRO A 71 -32.34 17.95 -2.35
CA PRO A 71 -32.29 18.85 -3.50
C PRO A 71 -32.74 20.29 -3.23
N LYS A 72 -33.48 20.52 -2.14
CA LYS A 72 -33.90 21.87 -1.71
C LYS A 72 -32.86 22.59 -0.87
N LEU A 73 -31.89 21.87 -0.32
CA LEU A 73 -30.89 22.40 0.61
C LEU A 73 -29.47 22.42 0.00
N ILE A 74 -29.22 21.61 -1.02
CA ILE A 74 -27.91 21.53 -1.67
C ILE A 74 -27.84 22.38 -2.95
N SER A 75 -26.64 22.78 -3.32
CA SER A 75 -26.41 23.46 -4.59
C SER A 75 -26.66 22.50 -5.77
N ARG A 76 -27.11 23.03 -6.91
CA ARG A 76 -27.26 22.24 -8.13
C ARG A 76 -25.99 21.49 -8.52
N ASN A 77 -24.84 22.12 -8.34
CA ASN A 77 -23.54 21.50 -8.67
C ASN A 77 -23.28 20.26 -7.79
N LYS A 78 -23.58 20.31 -6.50
CA LYS A 78 -23.43 19.17 -5.61
C LYS A 78 -24.37 18.04 -5.99
N PHE A 79 -25.62 18.37 -6.32
CA PHE A 79 -26.58 17.37 -6.80
C PHE A 79 -26.11 16.66 -8.09
N TYR A 80 -25.57 17.43 -9.06
CA TYR A 80 -25.01 16.82 -10.28
C TYR A 80 -23.77 16.00 -10.00
N ASP A 81 -22.94 16.40 -9.03
CA ASP A 81 -21.76 15.65 -8.61
C ASP A 81 -22.11 14.31 -7.97
N ASP A 82 -23.15 14.28 -7.11
CA ASP A 82 -23.68 13.06 -6.51
C ASP A 82 -24.26 12.09 -7.56
N LEU A 83 -24.98 12.63 -8.55
CA LEU A 83 -25.47 11.84 -9.69
C LEU A 83 -24.32 11.27 -10.52
N LEU A 84 -23.28 12.06 -10.77
CA LEU A 84 -22.10 11.62 -11.50
C LEU A 84 -21.38 10.50 -10.74
N LYS A 85 -21.24 10.63 -9.42
CA LYS A 85 -20.66 9.59 -8.55
C LYS A 85 -21.42 8.28 -8.70
N GLN A 86 -22.76 8.30 -8.54
CA GLN A 86 -23.61 7.12 -8.66
C GLN A 86 -23.57 6.51 -10.05
N ASN A 87 -23.72 7.32 -11.09
CA ASN A 87 -23.70 6.84 -12.47
C ASN A 87 -22.35 6.22 -12.84
N SER A 88 -21.25 6.74 -12.29
CA SER A 88 -19.91 6.17 -12.50
C SER A 88 -19.77 4.80 -11.86
N MET A 89 -20.32 4.57 -10.66
CA MET A 89 -20.34 3.25 -10.04
C MET A 89 -21.15 2.25 -10.87
N ILE A 90 -22.34 2.67 -11.35
CA ILE A 90 -23.20 1.82 -12.22
C ILE A 90 -22.48 1.53 -13.54
N TYR A 91 -21.83 2.51 -14.15
CA TYR A 91 -21.05 2.33 -15.38
C TYR A 91 -19.89 1.34 -15.19
N LEU A 92 -19.29 1.31 -14.01
CA LEU A 92 -18.26 0.32 -13.63
C LEU A 92 -18.83 -1.09 -13.36
N GLY A 93 -20.13 -1.28 -13.50
CA GLY A 93 -20.81 -2.55 -13.30
C GLY A 93 -21.06 -2.90 -11.83
N TRP A 94 -21.13 -1.89 -10.97
CA TRP A 94 -21.40 -2.09 -9.55
C TRP A 94 -22.89 -1.99 -9.27
N ASP A 95 -23.40 -2.82 -8.35
CA ASP A 95 -24.72 -2.63 -7.77
C ASP A 95 -24.62 -1.56 -6.68
N VAL A 96 -25.56 -0.64 -6.61
CA VAL A 96 -25.54 0.52 -5.71
C VAL A 96 -26.79 0.54 -4.85
N TYR A 97 -26.64 0.50 -3.53
CA TYR A 97 -27.71 0.66 -2.55
C TYR A 97 -27.46 1.88 -1.68
N ARG A 98 -28.54 2.56 -1.29
CA ARG A 98 -28.45 3.81 -0.53
C ARG A 98 -29.39 3.80 0.65
N TRP A 99 -28.93 4.24 1.83
CA TRP A 99 -29.74 4.41 3.02
C TRP A 99 -29.57 5.80 3.62
N ALA A 100 -30.70 6.42 4.00
CA ALA A 100 -30.68 7.72 4.65
C ALA A 100 -30.39 7.58 6.15
N VAL A 101 -29.55 8.48 6.68
CA VAL A 101 -29.20 8.49 8.11
C VAL A 101 -30.45 8.58 8.98
N ARG A 102 -31.42 9.40 8.61
CA ARG A 102 -32.68 9.55 9.34
C ARG A 102 -33.50 8.27 9.35
N GLN A 103 -33.55 7.54 8.24
CA GLN A 103 -34.22 6.25 8.20
C GLN A 103 -33.56 5.26 9.17
N MET A 104 -32.24 5.18 9.14
CA MET A 104 -31.46 4.30 10.04
C MET A 104 -31.72 4.64 11.52
N GLN A 105 -31.85 5.94 11.87
CA GLN A 105 -32.14 6.37 13.25
C GLN A 105 -33.57 6.15 13.68
N GLN A 106 -34.55 6.41 12.80
CA GLN A 106 -35.98 6.39 13.15
C GLN A 106 -36.65 5.03 12.90
N GLN A 107 -36.12 4.24 11.98
CA GLN A 107 -36.71 2.96 11.53
C GLN A 107 -35.65 1.86 11.42
N PRO A 108 -34.85 1.59 12.48
CA PRO A 108 -33.73 0.64 12.41
C PRO A 108 -34.17 -0.78 12.00
N GLU A 109 -35.31 -1.25 12.48
CA GLU A 109 -35.82 -2.58 12.11
C GLU A 109 -36.21 -2.68 10.63
N THR A 110 -36.81 -1.62 10.06
CA THR A 110 -37.09 -1.56 8.63
C THR A 110 -35.79 -1.63 7.81
N VAL A 111 -34.75 -0.91 8.23
CA VAL A 111 -33.44 -0.95 7.56
C VAL A 111 -32.81 -2.35 7.67
N LYS A 112 -32.91 -3.02 8.82
CA LYS A 112 -32.44 -4.42 8.98
C LYS A 112 -33.17 -5.37 8.04
N ASP A 113 -34.47 -5.18 7.85
CA ASP A 113 -35.26 -6.00 6.90
C ASP A 113 -34.87 -5.72 5.45
N GLU A 114 -34.63 -4.45 5.09
CA GLU A 114 -34.11 -4.06 3.78
C GLU A 114 -32.70 -4.65 3.54
N LEU A 115 -31.83 -4.61 4.55
CA LEU A 115 -30.49 -5.23 4.46
C LEU A 115 -30.62 -6.74 4.19
N ARG A 116 -31.50 -7.45 4.89
CA ARG A 116 -31.75 -8.90 4.66
C ARG A 116 -32.22 -9.18 3.24
N VAL A 117 -33.08 -8.32 2.68
CA VAL A 117 -33.60 -8.49 1.32
C VAL A 117 -32.55 -8.09 0.28
N PHE A 118 -32.01 -6.90 0.35
CA PHE A 118 -31.15 -6.36 -0.71
C PHE A 118 -29.73 -6.95 -0.67
N LEU A 119 -29.12 -7.04 0.51
CA LEU A 119 -27.79 -7.60 0.63
C LEU A 119 -27.82 -9.11 0.91
N GLY A 120 -28.63 -9.58 1.85
CA GLY A 120 -28.72 -11.00 2.22
C GLY A 120 -29.19 -11.90 1.08
N GLN A 121 -29.94 -11.39 0.10
CA GLN A 121 -30.32 -12.11 -1.11
C GLN A 121 -29.38 -11.84 -2.30
N HIS A 122 -28.46 -10.89 -2.17
CA HIS A 122 -27.54 -10.54 -3.24
C HIS A 122 -26.55 -11.69 -3.50
N PRO A 123 -26.31 -12.10 -4.76
CA PRO A 123 -25.42 -13.22 -5.09
C PRO A 123 -24.01 -13.07 -4.49
N SER A 124 -23.43 -11.87 -4.55
CA SER A 124 -22.11 -11.58 -3.99
C SER A 124 -22.05 -11.79 -2.47
N PHE A 125 -23.14 -11.50 -1.74
CA PHE A 125 -23.20 -11.67 -0.29
C PHE A 125 -23.48 -13.13 0.09
N LYS A 126 -24.35 -13.83 -0.63
CA LYS A 126 -24.61 -15.27 -0.43
C LYS A 126 -23.35 -16.10 -0.63
N GLU A 127 -22.56 -15.79 -1.64
CA GLU A 127 -21.29 -16.45 -1.86
C GLU A 127 -20.31 -16.20 -0.71
N ILE A 128 -20.34 -15.03 -0.06
CA ILE A 128 -19.56 -14.76 1.16
C ILE A 128 -20.05 -15.62 2.32
N GLU A 129 -21.36 -15.83 2.49
CA GLU A 129 -21.90 -16.71 3.54
C GLU A 129 -21.49 -18.17 3.38
N ASP A 130 -21.46 -18.67 2.15
CA ASP A 130 -21.04 -20.04 1.82
C ASP A 130 -19.51 -20.24 1.96
N TYR A 131 -18.74 -19.15 2.00
CA TYR A 131 -17.28 -19.13 2.11
C TYR A 131 -16.74 -18.91 3.52
N LEU A 132 -17.54 -19.02 4.57
CA LEU A 132 -17.01 -19.09 5.94
C LEU A 132 -16.13 -20.36 6.10
N PRO A 133 -15.07 -20.33 6.93
CA PRO A 133 -13.82 -21.09 6.73
C PRO A 133 -13.87 -22.58 7.07
N THR A 134 -14.90 -23.30 6.71
CA THR A 134 -15.01 -24.75 6.98
C THR A 134 -14.86 -25.66 5.75
N GLN A 135 -14.70 -25.14 4.54
CA GLN A 135 -14.46 -26.01 3.39
C GLN A 135 -13.40 -25.47 2.44
N ARG A 136 -12.44 -26.34 2.15
CA ARG A 136 -11.44 -26.20 1.08
C ARG A 136 -12.14 -26.04 -0.27
N GLY A 137 -12.49 -24.81 -0.64
CA GLY A 137 -13.03 -24.49 -1.95
C GLY A 137 -11.95 -24.52 -3.02
N LYS A 138 -12.28 -25.07 -4.18
CA LYS A 138 -11.46 -25.11 -5.38
C LYS A 138 -10.97 -23.69 -5.74
N SER A 139 -9.66 -23.55 -5.96
CA SER A 139 -9.00 -22.37 -6.45
C SER A 139 -9.65 -21.91 -7.77
N LEU A 140 -10.11 -20.66 -7.83
CA LEU A 140 -10.33 -19.98 -9.10
C LEU A 140 -8.93 -19.70 -9.67
N ASP A 141 -8.55 -20.56 -10.59
CA ASP A 141 -7.24 -20.63 -11.20
C ASP A 141 -7.07 -19.50 -12.23
N GLY A 142 -6.51 -18.40 -11.75
CA GLY A 142 -5.89 -17.41 -12.61
C GLY A 142 -4.43 -17.35 -12.21
N SER A 143 -3.55 -17.98 -12.95
CA SER A 143 -2.11 -18.08 -12.77
C SER A 143 -1.67 -18.51 -11.36
N LYS A 144 -1.32 -19.76 -11.17
CA LYS A 144 -0.57 -20.22 -9.99
C LYS A 144 0.70 -19.38 -9.87
N LEU A 145 0.74 -18.47 -8.92
CA LEU A 145 1.99 -17.86 -8.51
C LEU A 145 2.88 -19.00 -7.97
N GLU A 146 3.80 -19.47 -8.77
CA GLU A 146 4.81 -20.39 -8.29
C GLU A 146 5.81 -19.62 -7.44
N LEU A 147 5.83 -19.92 -6.15
CA LEU A 147 6.82 -19.35 -5.25
C LEU A 147 8.21 -19.85 -5.66
N LYS A 148 9.14 -18.92 -5.71
CA LYS A 148 10.55 -19.21 -5.98
C LYS A 148 11.16 -19.96 -4.81
N GLU A 149 12.24 -20.70 -5.05
CA GLU A 149 12.82 -21.58 -4.04
C GLU A 149 13.25 -20.84 -2.78
N HIS A 150 13.91 -19.69 -2.91
CA HIS A 150 14.29 -18.85 -1.77
C HIS A 150 13.08 -18.34 -0.96
N GLN A 151 11.92 -18.13 -1.62
CA GLN A 151 10.69 -17.74 -0.93
C GLN A 151 10.10 -18.91 -0.13
N LYS A 152 10.13 -20.11 -0.68
CA LYS A 152 9.69 -21.33 0.03
C LYS A 152 10.55 -21.58 1.27
N GLN A 153 11.87 -21.46 1.13
CA GLN A 153 12.83 -21.60 2.23
C GLN A 153 12.57 -20.56 3.32
N ALA A 154 12.41 -19.28 2.95
CA ALA A 154 12.10 -18.23 3.90
C ALA A 154 10.80 -18.48 4.67
N LEU A 155 9.76 -18.94 3.97
CA LEU A 155 8.46 -19.27 4.60
C LEU A 155 8.57 -20.47 5.56
N ALA A 156 9.38 -21.47 5.24
CA ALA A 156 9.59 -22.60 6.14
C ALA A 156 10.31 -22.19 7.43
N VAL A 157 11.35 -21.36 7.32
CA VAL A 157 12.09 -20.84 8.49
C VAL A 157 11.20 -19.94 9.35
N LEU A 158 10.39 -19.06 8.75
CA LEU A 158 9.45 -18.21 9.50
C LEU A 158 8.43 -19.04 10.29
N GLU A 159 7.95 -20.15 9.73
CA GLU A 159 7.06 -21.07 10.41
C GLU A 159 7.76 -21.79 11.57
N GLU A 160 8.98 -22.29 11.34
CA GLU A 160 9.82 -22.91 12.39
C GLU A 160 10.10 -21.96 13.55
N MET A 161 10.46 -20.68 13.27
CA MET A 161 10.69 -19.68 14.29
C MET A 161 9.45 -19.47 15.18
N ARG A 162 8.27 -19.39 14.60
CA ARG A 162 7.02 -19.28 15.37
C ARG A 162 6.75 -20.53 16.19
N CYS A 163 7.03 -21.73 15.68
CA CYS A 163 6.93 -22.97 16.45
C CYS A 163 7.89 -22.99 17.66
N ASN A 164 9.03 -22.31 17.53
CA ASN A 164 10.01 -22.14 18.61
C ASN A 164 9.71 -20.95 19.54
N PHE A 165 8.48 -20.39 19.45
CA PHE A 165 8.02 -19.24 20.24
C PHE A 165 8.79 -17.95 20.02
N GLU A 166 9.47 -17.80 18.89
CA GLU A 166 10.05 -16.53 18.51
C GLU A 166 8.97 -15.57 18.05
N THR A 167 9.06 -14.32 18.50
CA THR A 167 8.04 -13.28 18.26
C THR A 167 8.47 -12.23 17.26
N ILE A 168 9.73 -12.27 16.82
CA ILE A 168 10.29 -11.26 15.92
C ILE A 168 11.31 -11.87 14.97
N ALA A 169 11.25 -11.49 13.69
CA ALA A 169 12.19 -11.94 12.68
C ALA A 169 12.49 -10.87 11.63
N LEU A 170 13.63 -10.98 10.97
CA LEU A 170 14.05 -10.15 9.84
C LEU A 170 14.17 -10.99 8.57
N LEU A 171 13.55 -10.55 7.49
CA LEU A 171 13.75 -11.05 6.14
C LEU A 171 14.69 -10.10 5.39
N TYR A 172 15.93 -10.51 5.23
CA TYR A 172 16.93 -9.75 4.49
C TYR A 172 17.02 -10.26 3.05
N HIS A 173 16.33 -9.61 2.13
CA HIS A 173 16.33 -9.96 0.71
C HIS A 173 16.63 -8.74 -0.15
N ALA A 174 17.45 -8.92 -1.19
CA ALA A 174 17.75 -7.87 -2.16
C ALA A 174 16.47 -7.31 -2.82
N THR A 175 16.53 -6.06 -3.27
CA THR A 175 15.42 -5.45 -4.01
C THR A 175 15.15 -6.23 -5.30
N GLY A 176 13.86 -6.45 -5.62
CA GLY A 176 13.44 -7.20 -6.81
C GLY A 176 13.27 -8.70 -6.62
N THR A 177 13.64 -9.28 -5.48
CA THR A 177 13.49 -10.72 -5.20
C THR A 177 12.12 -11.13 -4.66
N GLY A 178 11.19 -10.17 -4.47
CA GLY A 178 9.82 -10.43 -4.07
C GLY A 178 9.59 -10.49 -2.55
N LYS A 179 10.29 -9.68 -1.75
CA LYS A 179 10.09 -9.55 -0.29
C LYS A 179 8.62 -9.44 0.12
N THR A 180 7.91 -8.50 -0.48
CA THR A 180 6.49 -8.24 -0.20
C THR A 180 5.63 -9.46 -0.49
N VAL A 181 5.90 -10.19 -1.60
CA VAL A 181 5.22 -11.44 -1.95
C VAL A 181 5.44 -12.49 -0.85
N THR A 182 6.69 -12.68 -0.40
CA THR A 182 7.03 -13.62 0.67
C THR A 182 6.28 -13.27 1.96
N ALA A 183 6.28 -11.99 2.36
CA ALA A 183 5.61 -11.53 3.57
C ALA A 183 4.07 -11.69 3.51
N VAL A 184 3.45 -11.41 2.37
CA VAL A 184 2.01 -11.62 2.17
C VAL A 184 1.66 -13.11 2.22
N MET A 185 2.49 -13.97 1.62
CA MET A 185 2.28 -15.42 1.68
C MET A 185 2.48 -15.98 3.08
N ASP A 186 3.40 -15.40 3.86
CA ASP A 186 3.57 -15.75 5.27
C ASP A 186 2.37 -15.30 6.11
N ALA A 187 1.89 -14.06 5.93
CA ALA A 187 0.69 -13.56 6.58
C ALA A 187 -0.55 -14.43 6.27
N LYS A 188 -0.69 -14.84 5.01
CA LYS A 188 -1.76 -15.75 4.58
C LYS A 188 -1.67 -17.12 5.24
N ARG A 189 -0.48 -17.68 5.44
CA ARG A 189 -0.26 -18.95 6.14
C ARG A 189 -0.55 -18.82 7.62
N PHE A 190 -0.09 -17.72 8.23
CA PHE A 190 -0.35 -17.42 9.63
C PHE A 190 -1.84 -17.23 9.91
N GLY A 191 -2.59 -16.66 8.94
CA GLY A 191 -4.05 -16.62 8.93
C GLY A 191 -4.65 -15.74 10.01
N LYS A 192 -3.89 -14.76 10.53
CA LYS A 192 -4.33 -13.84 11.58
C LYS A 192 -4.37 -12.40 11.09
N ARG A 193 -5.07 -11.53 11.83
CA ARG A 193 -5.20 -10.11 11.49
C ARG A 193 -3.84 -9.44 11.40
N THR A 194 -3.56 -8.81 10.27
CA THR A 194 -2.24 -8.34 9.89
C THR A 194 -2.20 -6.83 9.67
N LEU A 195 -1.16 -6.17 10.18
CA LEU A 195 -0.81 -4.79 9.88
C LEU A 195 0.49 -4.76 9.06
N PHE A 196 0.44 -4.21 7.85
CA PHE A 196 1.61 -3.95 7.02
C PHE A 196 1.94 -2.46 7.08
N LEU A 197 3.16 -2.13 7.50
CA LEU A 197 3.64 -0.76 7.68
C LEU A 197 4.67 -0.41 6.61
N ALA A 198 4.46 0.69 5.92
CA ALA A 198 5.41 1.26 4.98
C ALA A 198 5.61 2.77 5.22
N HIS A 199 6.70 3.33 4.71
CA HIS A 199 7.04 4.73 4.93
C HIS A 199 6.48 5.68 3.86
N THR A 200 6.09 5.19 2.68
CA THR A 200 5.44 5.99 1.63
C THR A 200 4.08 5.43 1.23
N VAL A 201 3.25 6.31 0.68
CA VAL A 201 1.91 5.95 0.18
C VAL A 201 2.00 4.99 -1.00
N GLU A 202 2.99 5.15 -1.87
CA GLU A 202 3.24 4.30 -3.03
C GLU A 202 3.53 2.85 -2.60
N LEU A 203 4.32 2.65 -1.54
CA LEU A 203 4.60 1.31 -1.00
C LEU A 203 3.36 0.71 -0.34
N VAL A 204 2.54 1.51 0.34
CA VAL A 204 1.24 1.08 0.87
C VAL A 204 0.33 0.62 -0.27
N ASP A 205 0.29 1.35 -1.39
CA ASP A 205 -0.53 0.99 -2.56
C ASP A 205 -0.05 -0.30 -3.20
N GLN A 206 1.27 -0.45 -3.36
CA GLN A 206 1.87 -1.67 -3.88
C GLN A 206 1.58 -2.88 -2.99
N ALA A 207 1.75 -2.73 -1.67
CA ALA A 207 1.43 -3.78 -0.71
C ALA A 207 -0.06 -4.14 -0.74
N THR A 208 -0.95 -3.14 -0.73
CA THR A 208 -2.40 -3.33 -0.82
C THR A 208 -2.78 -4.15 -2.05
N LYS A 209 -2.21 -3.81 -3.21
CA LYS A 209 -2.42 -4.57 -4.44
C LYS A 209 -1.92 -6.01 -4.30
N THR A 210 -0.71 -6.20 -3.78
CA THR A 210 -0.12 -7.54 -3.58
C THR A 210 -0.95 -8.39 -2.62
N PHE A 211 -1.44 -7.82 -1.52
CA PHE A 211 -2.34 -8.52 -0.58
C PHE A 211 -3.63 -8.96 -1.29
N ARG A 212 -4.28 -8.09 -2.06
CA ARG A 212 -5.51 -8.42 -2.79
C ARG A 212 -5.30 -9.52 -3.83
N GLU A 213 -4.20 -9.48 -4.55
CA GLU A 213 -3.86 -10.48 -5.56
C GLU A 213 -3.55 -11.85 -4.94
N LEU A 214 -2.76 -11.89 -3.86
CA LEU A 214 -2.28 -13.14 -3.27
C LEU A 214 -3.19 -13.71 -2.19
N TRP A 215 -3.97 -12.86 -1.55
CA TRP A 215 -4.90 -13.26 -0.50
C TRP A 215 -6.31 -12.74 -0.74
N PRO A 216 -6.98 -13.15 -1.85
CA PRO A 216 -8.28 -12.61 -2.26
C PRO A 216 -9.42 -12.87 -1.26
N ARG A 217 -9.22 -13.79 -0.31
CA ARG A 217 -10.18 -14.08 0.76
C ARG A 217 -10.07 -13.13 1.96
N ALA A 218 -8.97 -12.40 2.10
CA ALA A 218 -8.81 -11.43 3.17
C ALA A 218 -9.37 -10.08 2.71
N THR A 219 -10.11 -9.41 3.59
CA THR A 219 -10.41 -7.99 3.40
C THR A 219 -9.13 -7.19 3.56
N VAL A 220 -8.78 -6.37 2.57
CA VAL A 220 -7.53 -5.59 2.57
C VAL A 220 -7.85 -4.11 2.59
N GLY A 221 -7.52 -3.46 3.68
CA GLY A 221 -7.73 -2.03 3.90
C GLY A 221 -6.46 -1.20 3.70
N ARG A 222 -6.65 0.03 3.29
CA ARG A 222 -5.61 1.04 3.14
C ARG A 222 -5.72 2.06 4.26
N TYR A 223 -4.60 2.37 4.95
CA TYR A 223 -4.58 3.31 6.06
C TYR A 223 -3.53 4.41 5.86
N VAL A 224 -3.94 5.48 5.19
CA VAL A 224 -3.12 6.65 4.86
C VAL A 224 -3.87 7.93 5.25
N GLU A 225 -3.28 9.10 5.03
CA GLU A 225 -3.88 10.38 5.43
C GLU A 225 -5.31 10.55 4.90
N SER A 226 -5.52 10.29 3.61
CA SER A 226 -6.80 10.44 2.91
C SER A 226 -7.77 9.26 3.07
N MET A 227 -7.36 8.15 3.72
CA MET A 227 -8.16 6.92 3.79
C MET A 227 -7.82 6.12 5.03
N LYS A 228 -8.82 5.75 5.84
CA LYS A 228 -8.67 5.14 7.16
C LYS A 228 -9.39 3.78 7.28
N GLN A 229 -9.09 2.84 6.38
CA GLN A 229 -9.71 1.50 6.35
C GLN A 229 -9.08 0.56 7.41
N GLY A 230 -9.11 0.96 8.67
CA GLY A 230 -8.49 0.21 9.78
C GLY A 230 -9.21 -1.08 10.19
N ASN A 231 -10.45 -1.30 9.72
CA ASN A 231 -11.27 -2.46 10.12
C ASN A 231 -10.98 -3.72 9.32
N ALA A 232 -10.24 -3.62 8.21
CA ALA A 232 -9.92 -4.75 7.36
C ALA A 232 -9.09 -5.83 8.10
N PHE A 233 -9.14 -7.04 7.60
CA PHE A 233 -8.36 -8.16 8.14
C PHE A 233 -6.85 -7.97 7.92
N ALA A 234 -6.45 -7.51 6.73
CA ALA A 234 -5.11 -7.04 6.44
C ALA A 234 -5.15 -5.53 6.20
N VAL A 235 -4.46 -4.76 7.01
CA VAL A 235 -4.38 -3.31 6.91
C VAL A 235 -2.99 -2.92 6.41
N CYS A 236 -2.93 -2.26 5.25
CA CYS A 236 -1.70 -1.67 4.72
C CYS A 236 -1.68 -0.18 5.07
N GLY A 237 -0.79 0.24 5.96
CA GLY A 237 -0.76 1.60 6.49
C GLY A 237 0.57 2.31 6.29
N SER A 238 0.51 3.65 6.07
CA SER A 238 1.71 4.44 6.23
C SER A 238 2.01 4.61 7.72
N ILE A 239 3.28 4.48 8.08
CA ILE A 239 3.70 4.58 9.48
C ILE A 239 3.25 5.88 10.13
N GLN A 240 3.28 7.00 9.40
CA GLN A 240 2.86 8.31 9.88
C GLN A 240 1.36 8.32 10.20
N SER A 241 0.53 7.78 9.30
CA SER A 241 -0.92 7.76 9.50
C SER A 241 -1.34 6.86 10.66
N VAL A 242 -0.66 5.73 10.84
CA VAL A 242 -0.90 4.84 11.98
C VAL A 242 -0.45 5.48 13.28
N ALA A 243 0.75 6.08 13.33
CA ALA A 243 1.30 6.73 14.51
C ALA A 243 0.47 7.92 15.01
N LEU A 244 -0.22 8.64 14.10
CA LEU A 244 -1.10 9.77 14.41
C LEU A 244 -2.49 9.34 14.88
N ASN A 245 -2.87 8.07 14.73
CA ASN A 245 -4.22 7.60 15.04
C ASN A 245 -4.19 6.26 15.82
N LEU A 246 -3.21 6.08 16.68
CA LEU A 246 -3.07 4.85 17.48
C LEU A 246 -4.30 4.57 18.35
N GLU A 247 -4.94 5.63 18.85
CA GLU A 247 -6.14 5.54 19.68
C GLU A 247 -7.35 4.89 18.98
N ARG A 248 -7.31 4.76 17.67
CA ARG A 248 -8.34 4.05 16.87
C ARG A 248 -8.17 2.55 16.86
N PHE A 249 -7.05 2.07 17.37
CA PHE A 249 -6.73 0.65 17.45
C PHE A 249 -6.56 0.23 18.89
N LYS A 250 -6.83 -1.04 19.18
CA LYS A 250 -6.43 -1.64 20.44
C LYS A 250 -5.00 -2.20 20.31
N PRO A 251 -4.24 -2.29 21.42
CA PRO A 251 -2.90 -2.87 21.39
C PRO A 251 -2.84 -4.30 20.82
N ASP A 252 -3.89 -5.09 20.98
CA ASP A 252 -4.04 -6.48 20.54
C ASP A 252 -4.80 -6.64 19.21
N ASP A 253 -5.09 -5.53 18.52
CA ASP A 253 -5.88 -5.57 17.27
C ASP A 253 -5.17 -6.36 16.14
N PHE A 254 -3.86 -6.40 16.13
CA PHE A 254 -3.09 -7.08 15.10
C PHE A 254 -2.19 -8.16 15.71
N SER A 255 -2.45 -9.40 15.35
CA SER A 255 -1.59 -10.53 15.76
C SER A 255 -0.30 -10.60 14.94
N TYR A 256 -0.27 -10.00 13.75
CA TYR A 256 0.90 -9.97 12.89
C TYR A 256 1.20 -8.55 12.41
N ILE A 257 2.43 -8.10 12.61
CA ILE A 257 2.92 -6.81 12.09
C ILE A 257 4.06 -7.06 11.13
N ILE A 258 3.96 -6.48 9.92
CA ILE A 258 5.00 -6.50 8.90
C ILE A 258 5.52 -5.07 8.74
N VAL A 259 6.82 -4.89 8.82
CA VAL A 259 7.49 -3.59 8.68
C VAL A 259 8.33 -3.61 7.42
N ASP A 260 7.86 -2.91 6.39
CA ASP A 260 8.64 -2.75 5.16
C ASP A 260 9.72 -1.68 5.31
N GLU A 261 10.82 -1.88 4.59
CA GLU A 261 12.04 -1.08 4.75
C GLU A 261 12.44 -0.94 6.24
N ALA A 262 12.51 -2.08 6.91
CA ALA A 262 12.70 -2.18 8.35
C ALA A 262 13.96 -1.47 8.87
N HIS A 263 14.92 -1.11 7.98
CA HIS A 263 16.06 -0.26 8.35
C HIS A 263 15.64 1.14 8.86
N HIS A 264 14.39 1.56 8.68
CA HIS A 264 13.80 2.75 9.29
C HIS A 264 13.22 2.50 10.69
N ALA A 265 13.15 1.25 11.17
CA ALA A 265 12.48 0.89 12.42
C ALA A 265 13.10 1.54 13.68
N SER A 266 14.34 2.00 13.62
CA SER A 266 14.99 2.77 14.70
C SER A 266 14.48 4.22 14.84
N ALA A 267 13.72 4.75 13.90
CA ALA A 267 13.13 6.08 14.00
C ALA A 267 12.01 6.13 15.05
N ASP A 268 11.87 7.26 15.75
CA ASP A 268 10.94 7.45 16.86
C ASP A 268 9.48 7.11 16.50
N THR A 269 9.06 7.44 15.27
CA THR A 269 7.72 7.13 14.78
C THR A 269 7.46 5.63 14.71
N TYR A 270 8.43 4.83 14.25
CA TYR A 270 8.33 3.38 14.22
C TYR A 270 8.32 2.80 15.62
N GLN A 271 9.22 3.27 16.49
CA GLN A 271 9.28 2.83 17.89
C GLN A 271 7.96 3.10 18.63
N LYS A 272 7.34 4.25 18.40
CA LYS A 272 6.03 4.59 18.95
C LYS A 272 4.96 3.59 18.53
N VAL A 273 4.91 3.20 17.26
CA VAL A 273 3.92 2.26 16.74
C VAL A 273 4.20 0.84 17.23
N LEU A 274 5.45 0.38 17.13
CA LEU A 274 5.83 -0.97 17.53
C LEU A 274 5.69 -1.21 19.05
N SER A 275 5.92 -0.20 19.87
CA SER A 275 5.72 -0.29 21.32
C SER A 275 4.26 -0.22 21.76
N TYR A 276 3.37 0.30 20.90
CA TYR A 276 1.93 0.36 21.20
C TYR A 276 1.24 -0.99 21.03
N PHE A 277 1.55 -1.71 19.95
CA PHE A 277 0.92 -2.98 19.67
C PHE A 277 1.60 -4.15 20.36
N THR A 278 0.81 -5.21 20.64
CA THR A 278 1.29 -6.45 21.24
C THR A 278 1.03 -7.64 20.30
N PRO A 279 1.71 -7.68 19.13
CA PRO A 279 1.49 -8.75 18.15
C PRO A 279 2.07 -10.09 18.65
N GLU A 280 1.54 -11.19 18.12
CA GLU A 280 2.12 -12.53 18.33
C GLU A 280 3.43 -12.67 17.53
N PHE A 281 3.53 -12.00 16.37
CA PHE A 281 4.72 -12.04 15.53
C PHE A 281 4.95 -10.73 14.77
N THR A 282 6.20 -10.29 14.70
CA THR A 282 6.64 -9.10 13.94
C THR A 282 7.69 -9.50 12.91
N LEU A 283 7.46 -9.15 11.64
CA LEU A 283 8.40 -9.40 10.54
C LEU A 283 8.95 -8.09 9.99
N GLY A 284 10.25 -7.90 10.04
CA GLY A 284 10.93 -6.83 9.32
C GLY A 284 11.34 -7.27 7.91
N LEU A 285 11.14 -6.42 6.92
CA LEU A 285 11.61 -6.61 5.54
C LEU A 285 12.68 -5.56 5.24
N THR A 286 13.84 -5.98 4.76
CA THR A 286 14.89 -5.03 4.34
C THR A 286 15.73 -5.58 3.21
N ALA A 287 16.27 -4.68 2.38
CA ALA A 287 17.31 -4.98 1.40
C ALA A 287 18.72 -4.62 1.92
N THR A 288 18.80 -3.83 2.98
CA THR A 288 20.04 -3.30 3.56
C THR A 288 19.95 -3.33 5.09
N PRO A 289 20.53 -4.36 5.76
CA PRO A 289 20.49 -4.45 7.22
C PRO A 289 21.37 -3.42 7.92
N GLU A 290 22.41 -2.96 7.25
CA GLU A 290 23.37 -1.98 7.79
C GLU A 290 22.98 -0.56 7.38
N ARG A 291 22.94 0.35 8.34
CA ARG A 291 22.75 1.79 8.12
C ARG A 291 24.07 2.55 8.34
N ALA A 292 24.18 3.68 7.65
CA ALA A 292 25.31 4.59 7.81
C ALA A 292 25.33 5.36 9.15
N ASP A 293 24.27 5.24 9.97
CA ASP A 293 24.07 5.98 11.23
C ASP A 293 24.30 5.15 12.51
N ASP A 294 25.05 4.04 12.42
CA ASP A 294 25.44 3.14 13.53
C ASP A 294 24.27 2.51 14.34
N LYS A 295 23.02 2.77 13.98
CA LYS A 295 21.87 2.12 14.60
C LYS A 295 21.58 0.79 13.90
N ASN A 296 21.99 -0.29 14.54
CA ASN A 296 21.83 -1.64 13.96
C ASN A 296 20.37 -2.09 14.08
N ILE A 297 19.75 -2.38 12.93
CA ILE A 297 18.40 -2.94 12.87
C ILE A 297 18.31 -4.30 13.57
N LEU A 298 19.43 -5.03 13.66
CA LEU A 298 19.52 -6.32 14.36
C LEU A 298 19.32 -6.19 15.87
N ASP A 299 19.45 -4.98 16.44
CA ASP A 299 19.11 -4.74 17.84
C ASP A 299 17.60 -4.81 18.09
N ILE A 300 16.80 -4.50 17.06
CA ILE A 300 15.35 -4.56 17.07
C ILE A 300 14.88 -5.93 16.59
N PHE A 301 15.31 -6.35 15.41
CA PHE A 301 14.97 -7.63 14.80
C PHE A 301 16.11 -8.63 15.04
N LYS A 302 16.19 -9.17 16.24
CA LYS A 302 17.31 -9.98 16.75
C LYS A 302 17.63 -11.20 15.90
N ASN A 303 16.64 -11.73 15.17
CA ASN A 303 16.74 -12.99 14.45
C ASN A 303 16.52 -12.77 12.95
N THR A 304 17.49 -13.14 12.13
CA THR A 304 17.37 -13.15 10.68
C THR A 304 16.81 -14.51 10.22
N ALA A 305 15.57 -14.53 9.73
CA ALA A 305 14.93 -15.73 9.24
C ALA A 305 15.57 -16.25 7.95
N HIS A 306 15.83 -15.35 7.01
CA HIS A 306 16.45 -15.73 5.73
C HIS A 306 17.21 -14.55 5.14
N LYS A 307 18.38 -14.86 4.56
CA LYS A 307 19.26 -13.87 3.92
C LYS A 307 19.41 -14.21 2.44
N LEU A 308 19.12 -13.22 1.58
CA LEU A 308 19.38 -13.26 0.15
C LEU A 308 19.92 -11.90 -0.32
N ASP A 309 21.23 -11.73 -0.26
CA ASP A 309 21.90 -10.52 -0.73
C ASP A 309 21.95 -10.46 -2.27
N ILE A 310 22.39 -9.31 -2.81
CA ILE A 310 22.44 -9.09 -4.26
C ILE A 310 23.36 -10.10 -4.94
N GLN A 311 24.51 -10.41 -4.36
CA GLN A 311 25.46 -11.34 -4.95
C GLN A 311 24.86 -12.74 -5.07
N THR A 312 24.35 -13.27 -3.98
CA THR A 312 23.68 -14.59 -3.95
C THR A 312 22.48 -14.61 -4.91
N ALA A 313 21.67 -13.54 -4.95
CA ALA A 313 20.53 -13.47 -5.85
C ALA A 313 20.93 -13.48 -7.35
N VAL A 314 22.08 -12.91 -7.70
CA VAL A 314 22.65 -12.99 -9.05
C VAL A 314 23.19 -14.40 -9.32
N GLU A 315 23.90 -15.01 -8.37
CA GLU A 315 24.46 -16.35 -8.52
C GLU A 315 23.39 -17.43 -8.76
N ILE A 316 22.24 -17.31 -8.07
CA ILE A 316 21.10 -18.24 -8.28
C ILE A 316 20.18 -17.84 -9.45
N GLY A 317 20.50 -16.78 -10.19
CA GLY A 317 19.74 -16.33 -11.36
C GLY A 317 18.45 -15.57 -11.07
N GLU A 318 18.20 -15.17 -9.82
CA GLU A 318 17.03 -14.34 -9.43
C GLU A 318 17.17 -12.88 -9.84
N LEU A 319 18.38 -12.37 -9.88
CA LEU A 319 18.74 -11.05 -10.37
C LEU A 319 19.74 -11.15 -11.51
N VAL A 320 19.71 -10.19 -12.40
CA VAL A 320 20.69 -10.09 -13.48
C VAL A 320 22.01 -9.49 -12.95
N PRO A 321 23.17 -9.88 -13.51
CA PRO A 321 24.45 -9.28 -13.17
C PRO A 321 24.46 -7.77 -13.43
N VAL A 322 24.99 -7.02 -12.48
CA VAL A 322 25.17 -5.57 -12.61
C VAL A 322 26.52 -5.29 -13.27
N ARG A 323 26.49 -4.57 -14.40
CA ARG A 323 27.71 -4.01 -15.01
C ARG A 323 27.88 -2.57 -14.60
N CYS A 324 28.85 -2.29 -13.74
CA CYS A 324 29.16 -0.93 -13.31
C CYS A 324 30.24 -0.31 -14.21
N ILE A 325 29.96 0.86 -14.78
CA ILE A 325 30.91 1.66 -15.56
C ILE A 325 31.14 2.95 -14.76
N ARG A 326 32.34 3.15 -14.25
CA ARG A 326 32.73 4.36 -13.53
C ARG A 326 33.40 5.32 -14.50
N ILE A 327 32.86 6.54 -14.64
CA ILE A 327 33.41 7.59 -15.48
C ILE A 327 34.10 8.61 -14.58
N HIS A 328 35.39 8.82 -14.82
CA HIS A 328 36.15 9.84 -14.13
C HIS A 328 35.90 11.21 -14.75
N THR A 329 35.66 12.20 -13.91
CA THR A 329 35.53 13.59 -14.27
C THR A 329 36.57 14.43 -13.50
N ASN A 330 37.02 15.55 -14.05
CA ASN A 330 37.96 16.46 -13.36
C ASN A 330 37.29 17.35 -12.32
N ILE A 331 36.10 16.95 -11.81
CA ILE A 331 35.36 17.75 -10.86
C ILE A 331 35.79 17.36 -9.46
N ASP A 332 36.31 18.35 -8.75
CA ASP A 332 36.67 18.24 -7.33
C ASP A 332 35.43 18.55 -6.45
N LEU A 333 34.85 17.50 -5.84
CA LEU A 333 33.73 17.61 -4.91
C LEU A 333 34.19 17.85 -3.46
N THR A 334 35.49 17.84 -3.16
CA THR A 334 35.98 18.03 -1.79
C THR A 334 35.62 19.38 -1.19
N LYS A 335 35.34 20.38 -2.04
CA LYS A 335 34.93 21.72 -1.64
C LYS A 335 33.40 21.90 -1.50
N VAL A 336 32.61 20.86 -1.76
CA VAL A 336 31.17 20.89 -1.59
C VAL A 336 30.84 20.60 -0.11
N ARG A 337 30.12 21.50 0.52
CA ARG A 337 29.73 21.33 1.93
C ARG A 337 28.82 20.12 2.08
N PHE A 338 29.16 19.27 3.05
CA PHE A 338 28.41 18.07 3.40
C PHE A 338 27.99 18.17 4.89
N ASN A 339 26.71 17.99 5.17
CA ASN A 339 26.15 18.10 6.53
C ASN A 339 25.98 16.74 7.24
N SER A 340 26.78 15.75 6.91
CA SER A 340 26.72 14.35 7.38
C SER A 340 25.56 13.51 6.84
N VAL A 341 24.60 14.12 6.15
CA VAL A 341 23.45 13.45 5.54
C VAL A 341 23.38 13.70 4.03
N GLN A 342 23.58 14.94 3.60
CA GLN A 342 23.51 15.33 2.19
C GLN A 342 24.45 16.48 1.87
N TYR A 343 24.83 16.57 0.61
CA TYR A 343 25.59 17.71 0.10
C TYR A 343 24.69 18.96 0.01
N ASN A 344 25.29 20.14 0.21
CA ASN A 344 24.60 21.40 -0.03
C ASN A 344 24.25 21.50 -1.51
N ILE A 345 22.95 21.58 -1.85
CA ILE A 345 22.44 21.55 -3.22
C ILE A 345 23.02 22.67 -4.06
N ARG A 346 23.12 23.92 -3.53
CA ARG A 346 23.65 25.08 -4.26
C ARG A 346 25.13 24.94 -4.57
N ASP A 347 25.91 24.45 -3.59
CA ASP A 347 27.34 24.20 -3.81
C ASP A 347 27.56 23.08 -4.83
N LEU A 348 26.73 22.02 -4.73
CA LEU A 348 26.75 20.90 -5.63
C LEU A 348 26.37 21.32 -7.05
N GLU A 349 25.32 22.11 -7.23
CA GLU A 349 24.90 22.66 -8.51
C GLU A 349 26.00 23.50 -9.16
N SER A 350 26.66 24.37 -8.40
CA SER A 350 27.74 25.22 -8.92
C SER A 350 28.94 24.42 -9.45
N LYS A 351 29.16 23.20 -9.00
CA LYS A 351 30.23 22.28 -9.40
C LYS A 351 29.82 21.25 -10.42
N ILE A 352 28.56 20.86 -10.42
CA ILE A 352 28.00 19.85 -11.33
C ILE A 352 27.52 20.47 -12.64
N TYR A 353 27.09 21.74 -12.62
CA TYR A 353 26.64 22.50 -13.78
C TYR A 353 27.83 22.96 -14.66
N VAL A 354 28.55 21.98 -15.21
CA VAL A 354 29.63 22.22 -16.16
C VAL A 354 29.16 21.65 -17.50
N PRO A 355 29.02 22.48 -18.53
CA PRO A 355 28.52 22.05 -19.85
C PRO A 355 29.24 20.83 -20.41
N GLU A 356 30.56 20.76 -20.22
CA GLU A 356 31.41 19.66 -20.67
C GLU A 356 31.06 18.34 -19.96
N ARG A 357 30.70 18.41 -18.68
CA ARG A 357 30.28 17.21 -17.93
C ARG A 357 28.91 16.72 -18.40
N ASN A 358 27.97 17.63 -18.61
CA ASN A 358 26.64 17.26 -19.08
C ASN A 358 26.73 16.65 -20.50
N GLN A 359 27.66 17.15 -21.35
CA GLN A 359 27.93 16.54 -22.63
C GLN A 359 28.56 15.14 -22.47
N LEU A 360 29.51 14.96 -21.54
CA LEU A 360 30.11 13.67 -21.25
C LEU A 360 29.07 12.61 -20.79
N ILE A 361 28.04 13.02 -20.07
CA ILE A 361 26.93 12.12 -19.68
C ILE A 361 26.20 11.64 -20.92
N VAL A 362 25.86 12.55 -21.85
CA VAL A 362 25.16 12.22 -23.10
C VAL A 362 26.03 11.32 -23.99
N ASP A 363 27.29 11.69 -24.21
CA ASP A 363 28.24 10.92 -25.03
C ASP A 363 28.43 9.49 -24.45
N THR A 364 28.53 9.38 -23.12
CA THR A 364 28.65 8.10 -22.46
C THR A 364 27.38 7.27 -22.63
N TRP A 365 26.20 7.89 -22.51
CA TRP A 365 24.95 7.21 -22.75
C TRP A 365 24.87 6.68 -24.19
N LEU A 366 25.19 7.50 -25.17
CA LEU A 366 25.21 7.12 -26.58
C LEU A 366 26.20 5.99 -26.86
N GLN A 367 27.34 5.98 -26.17
CA GLN A 367 28.37 4.96 -26.36
C GLN A 367 28.01 3.60 -25.71
N TYR A 368 27.51 3.59 -24.47
CA TYR A 368 27.40 2.37 -23.69
C TYR A 368 25.96 1.88 -23.48
N VAL A 369 24.96 2.76 -23.55
CA VAL A 369 23.57 2.44 -23.21
C VAL A 369 22.71 2.33 -24.47
N LYS A 370 22.85 3.25 -25.40
CA LYS A 370 22.19 3.28 -26.71
C LYS A 370 20.64 3.27 -26.59
N ASP A 371 20.00 2.16 -26.95
CA ASP A 371 18.55 1.96 -27.08
C ASP A 371 17.88 1.40 -25.82
N LYS A 372 18.64 1.24 -24.74
CA LYS A 372 18.09 0.67 -23.50
C LYS A 372 17.29 1.68 -22.70
N ARG A 373 16.19 1.22 -22.08
CA ARG A 373 15.47 2.05 -21.12
C ARG A 373 16.38 2.48 -19.99
N THR A 374 16.44 3.78 -19.73
CA THR A 374 17.41 4.39 -18.82
C THR A 374 16.72 5.32 -17.84
N VAL A 375 17.12 5.27 -16.58
CA VAL A 375 16.79 6.27 -15.57
C VAL A 375 18.07 7.01 -15.19
N ILE A 376 18.06 8.34 -15.27
CA ILE A 376 19.19 9.20 -14.92
C ILE A 376 18.82 9.97 -13.65
N PHE A 377 19.53 9.70 -12.54
CA PHE A 377 19.37 10.46 -11.30
C PHE A 377 20.20 11.73 -11.35
N CYS A 378 19.52 12.87 -11.27
CA CYS A 378 20.13 14.19 -11.35
C CYS A 378 20.15 14.88 -9.99
N ALA A 379 21.08 15.82 -9.80
CA ALA A 379 21.26 16.55 -8.55
C ALA A 379 20.12 17.55 -8.26
N SER A 380 19.45 18.05 -9.29
CA SER A 380 18.30 18.95 -9.18
C SER A 380 17.35 18.81 -10.38
N VAL A 381 16.14 19.37 -10.25
CA VAL A 381 15.16 19.40 -11.35
C VAL A 381 15.71 20.10 -12.58
N LYS A 382 16.40 21.22 -12.38
CA LYS A 382 17.04 21.98 -13.47
C LYS A 382 18.11 21.13 -14.19
N HIS A 383 18.92 20.37 -13.43
CA HIS A 383 19.90 19.45 -14.02
C HIS A 383 19.21 18.34 -14.83
N ALA A 384 18.11 17.79 -14.33
CA ALA A 384 17.34 16.78 -15.07
C ALA A 384 16.78 17.32 -16.37
N GLN A 385 16.23 18.55 -16.37
CA GLN A 385 15.73 19.22 -17.57
C GLN A 385 16.85 19.49 -18.61
N GLU A 386 18.02 19.89 -18.14
CA GLU A 386 19.16 20.14 -19.06
C GLU A 386 19.67 18.83 -19.70
N ILE A 387 19.81 17.76 -18.94
CA ILE A 387 20.22 16.44 -19.45
C ILE A 387 19.17 15.91 -20.44
N ALA A 388 17.87 16.03 -20.11
CA ALA A 388 16.79 15.61 -21.02
C ALA A 388 16.83 16.41 -22.34
N GLY A 389 17.03 17.74 -22.26
CA GLY A 389 17.17 18.58 -23.44
C GLY A 389 18.35 18.15 -24.34
N ARG A 390 19.52 17.93 -23.75
CA ARG A 390 20.73 17.48 -24.51
C ARG A 390 20.56 16.09 -25.14
N LEU A 391 19.87 15.16 -24.45
CA LEU A 391 19.53 13.87 -25.03
C LEU A 391 18.55 14.02 -26.20
N HIS A 392 17.57 14.90 -26.06
CA HIS A 392 16.64 15.21 -27.14
C HIS A 392 17.34 15.82 -28.37
N ASP A 393 18.27 16.76 -28.14
CA ASP A 393 19.11 17.35 -29.22
C ASP A 393 19.97 16.28 -29.91
N ALA A 394 20.34 15.23 -29.19
CA ALA A 394 21.04 14.06 -29.74
C ALA A 394 20.11 13.02 -30.38
N GLY A 395 18.81 13.31 -30.54
CA GLY A 395 17.83 12.42 -31.16
C GLY A 395 17.28 11.33 -30.25
N VAL A 396 17.48 11.43 -28.93
CA VAL A 396 17.00 10.45 -27.93
C VAL A 396 15.74 10.97 -27.27
N ALA A 397 14.67 10.16 -27.24
CA ALA A 397 13.47 10.49 -26.51
C ALA A 397 13.75 10.44 -24.98
N ALA A 398 13.77 11.59 -24.33
CA ALA A 398 14.04 11.74 -22.91
C ALA A 398 13.13 12.78 -22.27
N GLU A 399 12.70 12.52 -21.03
CA GLU A 399 11.85 13.44 -20.28
C GLU A 399 12.33 13.58 -18.84
N ALA A 400 12.26 14.81 -18.30
CA ALA A 400 12.62 15.08 -16.92
C ALA A 400 11.39 14.89 -16.01
N VAL A 401 11.52 14.02 -15.03
CA VAL A 401 10.47 13.73 -14.04
C VAL A 401 10.84 14.35 -12.70
N SER A 402 9.92 15.11 -12.10
CA SER A 402 10.10 15.75 -10.79
C SER A 402 8.89 15.52 -9.87
N GLY A 403 8.99 15.95 -8.61
CA GLY A 403 7.87 15.94 -7.67
C GLY A 403 6.66 16.76 -8.11
N GLU A 404 6.84 17.72 -8.98
CA GLU A 404 5.79 18.60 -9.53
C GLU A 404 4.96 17.94 -10.64
N VAL A 405 5.50 16.88 -11.27
CA VAL A 405 4.78 16.10 -12.29
C VAL A 405 3.70 15.25 -11.62
N LYS A 406 2.46 15.33 -12.11
CA LYS A 406 1.34 14.53 -11.54
C LYS A 406 1.65 13.03 -11.61
N ALA A 407 1.18 12.27 -10.63
CA ALA A 407 1.41 10.82 -10.54
C ALA A 407 0.87 10.05 -11.77
N SER A 408 -0.19 10.56 -12.43
CA SER A 408 -0.71 10.03 -13.70
C SER A 408 0.28 10.13 -14.84
N ASP A 409 1.08 11.19 -14.86
CA ASP A 409 1.96 11.57 -16.00
C ASP A 409 3.38 10.98 -15.82
N ARG A 410 3.64 10.33 -14.67
CA ARG A 410 4.89 9.62 -14.35
C ARG A 410 4.91 8.15 -14.79
N ARG A 411 3.82 7.68 -15.43
CA ARG A 411 3.65 6.26 -15.82
C ARG A 411 4.08 5.99 -17.26
#